data_c565a47995bfcddcf8e195506d91dea8
#
_entry.id   c565a47995bfcddcf8e195506d91dea8
#
_cell.length_a   1.000
_cell.length_b   1.000
_cell.length_c   1.000
_cell.angle_alpha   90.00
_cell.angle_beta   90.00
_cell.angle_gamma   90.00
#
_symmetry.space_group_name_H-M   'P 1'
#
loop_
_entity.id
_entity.type
_entity.pdbx_description
1 polymer ?
#
loop_
_entity_poly.entity_id
_entity_poly.type
_entity_poly.pdbx_seq_one_letter_code
_entity_poly.pdbx_strand_id
1 'polypeptide(L)'
;MCCKRVEMLLSTSITVRIEKDDRNMNTAAQKAETFRALHAAPRSFVIANAWDAGSAKLLRGLGFSALATSSGAQAGILGRVDGAVTRDEALTHAKAIVDAVDLPVSADLEKCFADRPEDAARTIAVAAETGLAGASIEDATGDPAKPLYDAEFAAERVAAAVAAARTVGFPFVLTARTESFLRGNPDLADVIRRLQSFEAAGADVLMAPGLPDLDAVRAVCGAVTKPVNFMAGIRGKSFTVNELTDAGVKRISLATSLFRAAMTSVLAAATEVRDRGTFTYLDHTIPTPEWNRFMAG
;
A
#
# COMPACT_ATOMS: atom_id res chain seq x y z
N MET A 1 -40.33 14.77 -27.53
CA MET A 1 -38.99 14.22 -27.38
C MET A 1 -38.73 14.05 -25.90
N CYS A 2 -38.66 12.81 -25.47
CA CYS A 2 -38.73 12.40 -24.07
C CYS A 2 -37.32 12.33 -23.49
N CYS A 3 -37.00 13.18 -22.51
CA CYS A 3 -35.77 13.11 -21.75
C CYS A 3 -35.98 12.13 -20.59
N LYS A 4 -35.41 10.94 -20.65
CA LYS A 4 -35.43 9.97 -19.56
C LYS A 4 -34.45 10.41 -18.47
N ARG A 5 -34.98 10.76 -17.29
CA ARG A 5 -34.28 10.86 -16.04
C ARG A 5 -33.72 9.47 -15.67
N VAL A 6 -32.44 9.38 -15.44
CA VAL A 6 -31.82 8.23 -14.75
C VAL A 6 -31.90 8.55 -13.27
N GLU A 7 -32.81 7.93 -12.56
CA GLU A 7 -32.81 7.89 -11.09
C GLU A 7 -31.77 6.86 -10.65
N MET A 8 -30.74 7.35 -10.03
CA MET A 8 -29.75 6.50 -9.35
C MET A 8 -30.20 6.35 -7.89
N LEU A 9 -30.82 5.21 -7.60
CA LEU A 9 -31.19 4.81 -6.25
C LEU A 9 -29.92 4.50 -5.43
N LEU A 10 -29.48 5.45 -4.64
CA LEU A 10 -28.55 5.23 -3.53
C LEU A 10 -29.36 5.05 -2.24
N SER A 11 -29.87 3.85 -1.99
CA SER A 11 -30.41 3.45 -0.71
C SER A 11 -29.89 2.06 -0.35
N THR A 12 -28.70 2.02 0.23
CA THR A 12 -28.31 0.92 1.10
C THR A 12 -27.72 1.52 2.37
N SER A 13 -28.56 1.59 3.39
CA SER A 13 -28.13 1.89 4.77
C SER A 13 -27.17 0.79 5.21
N ILE A 14 -25.88 1.06 5.19
CA ILE A 14 -24.86 0.20 5.80
C ILE A 14 -24.99 0.40 7.31
N THR A 15 -25.68 -0.52 7.97
CA THR A 15 -25.69 -0.58 9.44
C THR A 15 -24.37 -1.18 9.90
N VAL A 16 -23.40 -0.35 10.18
CA VAL A 16 -22.14 -0.77 10.82
C VAL A 16 -22.44 -1.07 12.28
N ARG A 17 -22.46 -2.36 12.65
CA ARG A 17 -22.49 -2.79 14.03
C ARG A 17 -21.11 -2.51 14.64
N ILE A 18 -20.99 -1.48 15.45
CA ILE A 18 -19.81 -1.22 16.28
C ILE A 18 -20.04 -2.00 17.59
N GLU A 19 -19.46 -3.18 17.69
CA GLU A 19 -19.30 -3.85 18.98
C GLU A 19 -18.17 -3.11 19.73
N LYS A 20 -18.51 -2.56 20.92
CA LYS A 20 -17.52 -2.06 21.87
C LYS A 20 -16.80 -3.28 22.45
N ASP A 21 -15.56 -3.49 22.00
CA ASP A 21 -14.67 -4.44 22.66
C ASP A 21 -13.57 -3.68 23.42
N ASP A 22 -13.40 -4.08 24.68
CA ASP A 22 -12.44 -3.49 25.60
C ASP A 22 -11.00 -3.74 25.10
N ARG A 23 -10.29 -2.67 24.94
CA ARG A 23 -8.92 -2.47 24.45
C ARG A 23 -7.91 -3.48 24.99
N ASN A 24 -7.72 -4.56 24.28
CA ASN A 24 -6.46 -5.27 24.24
C ASN A 24 -5.77 -4.86 22.93
N MET A 25 -5.03 -3.73 22.93
CA MET A 25 -4.30 -3.30 21.73
C MET A 25 -3.33 -4.42 21.34
N ASN A 26 -3.52 -5.00 20.14
CA ASN A 26 -2.66 -6.05 19.64
C ASN A 26 -1.19 -5.60 19.66
N THR A 27 -0.31 -6.43 20.20
CA THR A 27 1.13 -6.19 20.17
C THR A 27 1.65 -6.20 18.74
N ALA A 28 2.82 -5.62 18.48
CA ALA A 28 3.46 -5.66 17.17
C ALA A 28 3.62 -7.10 16.65
N ALA A 29 3.93 -8.06 17.55
CA ALA A 29 4.04 -9.47 17.20
C ALA A 29 2.69 -10.07 16.77
N GLN A 30 1.59 -9.76 17.48
CA GLN A 30 0.24 -10.23 17.12
C GLN A 30 -0.22 -9.63 15.78
N LYS A 31 0.03 -8.33 15.54
CA LYS A 31 -0.27 -7.67 14.26
C LYS A 31 0.53 -8.31 13.11
N ALA A 32 1.81 -8.60 13.33
CA ALA A 32 2.67 -9.24 12.33
C ALA A 32 2.22 -10.68 12.01
N GLU A 33 1.80 -11.44 13.03
CA GLU A 33 1.26 -12.79 12.84
C GLU A 33 -0.06 -12.75 12.06
N THR A 34 -0.96 -11.83 12.39
CA THR A 34 -2.19 -11.59 11.63
C THR A 34 -1.87 -11.23 10.18
N PHE A 35 -0.88 -10.38 9.95
CA PHE A 35 -0.48 -9.98 8.62
C PHE A 35 0.09 -11.14 7.81
N ARG A 36 0.93 -11.97 8.40
CA ARG A 36 1.45 -13.20 7.79
C ARG A 36 0.30 -14.16 7.43
N ALA A 37 -0.67 -14.35 8.32
CA ALA A 37 -1.82 -15.20 8.09
C ALA A 37 -2.70 -14.73 6.92
N LEU A 38 -2.87 -13.42 6.70
CA LEU A 38 -3.58 -12.87 5.54
C LEU A 38 -2.93 -13.30 4.22
N HIS A 39 -1.60 -13.37 4.14
CA HIS A 39 -0.89 -13.82 2.94
C HIS A 39 -1.00 -15.33 2.70
N ALA A 40 -1.24 -16.12 3.74
CA ALA A 40 -1.46 -17.56 3.65
C ALA A 40 -2.92 -17.94 3.36
N ALA A 41 -3.86 -16.99 3.44
CA ALA A 41 -5.27 -17.23 3.21
C ALA A 41 -5.55 -17.68 1.75
N PRO A 42 -6.60 -18.48 1.52
CA PRO A 42 -6.91 -18.98 0.17
C PRO A 42 -7.32 -17.85 -0.80
N ARG A 43 -7.99 -16.81 -0.32
CA ARG A 43 -8.42 -15.65 -1.13
C ARG A 43 -7.47 -14.47 -0.97
N SER A 44 -7.46 -13.60 -1.98
CA SER A 44 -6.75 -12.31 -1.91
C SER A 44 -7.38 -11.41 -0.86
N PHE A 45 -6.57 -10.55 -0.28
CA PHE A 45 -7.03 -9.43 0.54
C PHE A 45 -6.58 -8.09 -0.06
N VAL A 46 -7.37 -7.05 0.21
CA VAL A 46 -7.01 -5.68 -0.16
C VAL A 46 -6.32 -5.03 1.04
N ILE A 47 -5.12 -4.50 0.82
CA ILE A 47 -4.41 -3.65 1.77
C ILE A 47 -4.61 -2.19 1.34
N ALA A 48 -5.39 -1.45 2.11
CA ALA A 48 -5.68 -0.05 1.79
C ALA A 48 -4.53 0.85 2.26
N ASN A 49 -4.16 1.84 1.43
CA ASN A 49 -3.06 2.73 1.74
C ASN A 49 -3.60 3.98 2.47
N ALA A 50 -3.24 4.11 3.75
CA ALA A 50 -3.50 5.27 4.58
C ALA A 50 -2.39 6.31 4.41
N TRP A 51 -2.75 7.59 4.55
CA TRP A 51 -1.79 8.70 4.46
C TRP A 51 -1.69 9.55 5.72
N ASP A 52 -2.54 9.29 6.71
CA ASP A 52 -2.52 9.88 8.04
C ASP A 52 -3.34 9.04 9.03
N ALA A 53 -3.36 9.46 10.29
CA ALA A 53 -4.13 8.80 11.34
C ALA A 53 -5.65 8.82 11.08
N GLY A 54 -6.16 9.90 10.47
CA GLY A 54 -7.59 10.03 10.14
C GLY A 54 -8.02 9.04 9.08
N SER A 55 -7.29 8.96 7.96
CA SER A 55 -7.54 7.99 6.91
C SER A 55 -7.36 6.55 7.40
N ALA A 56 -6.39 6.29 8.29
CA ALA A 56 -6.20 4.98 8.89
C ALA A 56 -7.42 4.53 9.71
N LYS A 57 -7.96 5.40 10.56
CA LYS A 57 -9.17 5.13 11.35
C LYS A 57 -10.41 4.93 10.46
N LEU A 58 -10.57 5.75 9.41
CA LEU A 58 -11.63 5.59 8.44
C LEU A 58 -11.57 4.22 7.75
N LEU A 59 -10.40 3.83 7.25
CA LEU A 59 -10.20 2.55 6.56
C LEU A 59 -10.40 1.36 7.51
N ARG A 60 -9.95 1.45 8.76
CA ARG A 60 -10.27 0.46 9.80
C ARG A 60 -11.78 0.34 10.01
N GLY A 61 -12.48 1.46 10.15
CA GLY A 61 -13.93 1.49 10.33
C GLY A 61 -14.72 0.94 9.14
N LEU A 62 -14.14 0.94 7.95
CA LEU A 62 -14.69 0.30 6.75
C LEU A 62 -14.41 -1.22 6.68
N GLY A 63 -13.68 -1.79 7.65
CA GLY A 63 -13.45 -3.23 7.76
C GLY A 63 -12.26 -3.76 6.98
N PHE A 64 -11.31 -2.91 6.56
CA PHE A 64 -10.05 -3.40 6.02
C PHE A 64 -9.25 -4.14 7.11
N SER A 65 -8.67 -5.29 6.75
CA SER A 65 -7.96 -6.17 7.69
C SER A 65 -6.47 -5.82 7.87
N ALA A 66 -5.92 -4.99 7.00
CA ALA A 66 -4.54 -4.50 7.04
C ALA A 66 -4.45 -3.17 6.29
N LEU A 67 -3.50 -2.33 6.68
CA LEU A 67 -3.21 -1.05 6.03
C LEU A 67 -1.76 -1.00 5.54
N ALA A 68 -1.52 -0.15 4.55
CA ALA A 68 -0.18 0.21 4.13
C ALA A 68 0.00 1.73 4.12
N THR A 69 1.24 2.20 4.16
CA THR A 69 1.55 3.58 3.80
C THR A 69 1.73 3.70 2.27
N SER A 70 1.93 4.91 1.78
CA SER A 70 2.31 5.19 0.40
C SER A 70 3.27 6.37 0.40
N SER A 71 4.45 6.20 -0.20
CA SER A 71 5.48 7.24 -0.34
C SER A 71 4.90 8.50 -1.00
N GLY A 72 4.23 8.33 -2.16
CA GLY A 72 3.65 9.46 -2.88
C GLY A 72 2.51 10.16 -2.14
N ALA A 73 1.70 9.44 -1.36
CA ALA A 73 0.66 10.07 -0.54
C ALA A 73 1.29 10.83 0.64
N GLN A 74 2.31 10.27 1.29
CA GLN A 74 3.07 10.95 2.33
C GLN A 74 3.77 12.22 1.80
N ALA A 75 4.44 12.13 0.66
CA ALA A 75 5.05 13.31 0.02
C ALA A 75 3.99 14.38 -0.25
N GLY A 76 2.80 13.96 -0.74
CA GLY A 76 1.69 14.86 -1.02
C GLY A 76 1.18 15.63 0.19
N ILE A 77 1.04 15.01 1.36
CA ILE A 77 0.63 15.72 2.60
C ILE A 77 1.70 16.70 3.11
N LEU A 78 2.97 16.46 2.74
CA LEU A 78 4.09 17.37 3.04
C LEU A 78 4.27 18.46 1.97
N GLY A 79 3.43 18.50 0.92
CA GLY A 79 3.56 19.42 -0.20
C GLY A 79 4.78 19.17 -1.07
N ARG A 80 5.24 17.92 -1.14
CA ARG A 80 6.43 17.49 -1.90
C ARG A 80 6.07 16.50 -2.99
N VAL A 81 6.97 16.32 -3.95
CA VAL A 81 6.91 15.24 -4.94
C VAL A 81 7.32 13.90 -4.34
N ASP A 82 6.86 12.80 -4.92
CA ASP A 82 7.25 11.44 -4.54
C ASP A 82 8.77 11.26 -4.65
N GLY A 83 9.38 10.55 -3.70
CA GLY A 83 10.84 10.41 -3.57
C GLY A 83 11.55 11.56 -2.86
N ALA A 84 10.84 12.61 -2.40
CA ALA A 84 11.42 13.77 -1.70
C ALA A 84 11.25 13.73 -0.16
N VAL A 85 10.91 12.57 0.38
CA VAL A 85 10.74 12.34 1.82
C VAL A 85 11.98 11.66 2.37
N THR A 86 12.41 12.02 3.57
CA THR A 86 13.54 11.36 4.25
C THR A 86 13.08 10.09 4.97
N ARG A 87 14.03 9.19 5.27
CA ARG A 87 13.76 7.99 6.05
C ARG A 87 13.07 8.28 7.39
N ASP A 88 13.56 9.25 8.12
CA ASP A 88 13.07 9.55 9.47
C ASP A 88 11.66 10.16 9.43
N GLU A 89 11.35 10.96 8.41
CA GLU A 89 9.99 11.43 8.14
C GLU A 89 9.07 10.26 7.78
N ALA A 90 9.53 9.33 6.95
CA ALA A 90 8.74 8.16 6.55
C ALA A 90 8.42 7.25 7.75
N LEU A 91 9.39 7.01 8.62
CA LEU A 91 9.22 6.20 9.83
C LEU A 91 8.33 6.90 10.86
N THR A 92 8.48 8.21 11.05
CA THR A 92 7.60 9.01 11.92
C THR A 92 6.15 8.97 11.44
N HIS A 93 5.93 9.11 10.13
CA HIS A 93 4.62 9.01 9.51
C HIS A 93 4.02 7.61 9.66
N ALA A 94 4.79 6.57 9.37
CA ALA A 94 4.35 5.18 9.54
C ALA A 94 3.95 4.88 10.98
N LYS A 95 4.74 5.37 11.96
CA LYS A 95 4.42 5.23 13.39
C LYS A 95 3.11 5.90 13.75
N ALA A 96 2.82 7.09 13.25
CA ALA A 96 1.55 7.78 13.50
C ALA A 96 0.34 6.98 13.01
N ILE A 97 0.47 6.27 11.89
CA ILE A 97 -0.56 5.37 11.36
C ILE A 97 -0.68 4.10 12.22
N VAL A 98 0.46 3.49 12.61
CA VAL A 98 0.49 2.31 13.50
C VAL A 98 -0.20 2.60 14.83
N ASP A 99 0.06 3.77 15.41
CA ASP A 99 -0.49 4.17 16.71
C ASP A 99 -2.01 4.50 16.63
N ALA A 100 -2.52 4.81 15.43
CA ALA A 100 -3.92 5.18 15.23
C ALA A 100 -4.87 3.98 15.15
N VAL A 101 -4.35 2.76 14.89
CA VAL A 101 -5.18 1.57 14.63
C VAL A 101 -4.60 0.31 15.30
N ASP A 102 -5.45 -0.65 15.55
CA ASP A 102 -5.10 -2.00 16.04
C ASP A 102 -4.79 -3.00 14.91
N LEU A 103 -4.84 -2.57 13.66
CA LEU A 103 -4.56 -3.38 12.48
C LEU A 103 -3.05 -3.50 12.20
N PRO A 104 -2.62 -4.57 11.49
CA PRO A 104 -1.27 -4.60 10.92
C PRO A 104 -1.08 -3.51 9.87
N VAL A 105 0.05 -2.83 9.95
CA VAL A 105 0.47 -1.79 8.98
C VAL A 105 1.77 -2.22 8.32
N SER A 106 1.84 -2.10 6.99
CA SER A 106 3.06 -2.29 6.19
C SER A 106 3.51 -0.95 5.61
N ALA A 107 4.81 -0.64 5.69
CA ALA A 107 5.33 0.61 5.14
C ALA A 107 5.84 0.45 3.72
N ASP A 108 5.54 1.42 2.86
CA ASP A 108 6.24 1.68 1.61
C ASP A 108 7.50 2.49 1.94
N LEU A 109 8.67 1.84 1.87
CA LEU A 109 9.96 2.44 2.20
C LEU A 109 10.83 2.67 0.97
N GLU A 110 10.23 2.69 -0.22
CA GLU A 110 10.96 2.94 -1.46
C GLU A 110 12.20 2.02 -1.57
N LYS A 111 13.36 2.56 -1.95
CA LYS A 111 14.64 1.84 -1.93
C LYS A 111 15.25 1.70 -0.52
N CYS A 112 14.47 1.80 0.54
CA CYS A 112 14.91 1.88 1.93
C CYS A 112 15.82 3.10 2.21
N PHE A 113 15.66 4.19 1.45
CA PHE A 113 16.40 5.46 1.60
C PHE A 113 17.93 5.29 1.55
N ALA A 114 18.43 4.21 0.95
CA ALA A 114 19.83 3.85 0.92
C ALA A 114 20.19 3.05 -0.34
N ASP A 115 21.45 3.15 -0.79
CA ASP A 115 21.92 2.37 -1.93
C ASP A 115 22.59 1.07 -1.46
N ARG A 116 23.38 1.13 -0.38
CA ARG A 116 24.15 -0.01 0.11
C ARG A 116 23.27 -1.02 0.85
N PRO A 117 23.50 -2.35 0.67
CA PRO A 117 22.70 -3.39 1.31
C PRO A 117 22.61 -3.26 2.84
N GLU A 118 23.72 -2.94 3.51
CA GLU A 118 23.77 -2.79 4.97
C GLU A 118 22.98 -1.58 5.48
N ASP A 119 22.87 -0.52 4.70
CA ASP A 119 22.11 0.67 5.07
C ASP A 119 20.60 0.43 4.84
N ALA A 120 20.24 -0.31 3.78
CA ALA A 120 18.88 -0.79 3.57
C ALA A 120 18.43 -1.72 4.71
N ALA A 121 19.28 -2.66 5.12
CA ALA A 121 19.06 -3.54 6.27
C ALA A 121 18.82 -2.73 7.57
N ARG A 122 19.61 -1.68 7.80
CA ARG A 122 19.47 -0.78 8.96
C ARG A 122 18.11 -0.06 8.94
N THR A 123 17.64 0.36 7.76
CA THR A 123 16.30 0.96 7.62
C THR A 123 15.21 -0.03 8.01
N ILE A 124 15.28 -1.29 7.60
CA ILE A 124 14.31 -2.32 7.97
C ILE A 124 14.33 -2.58 9.48
N ALA A 125 15.51 -2.66 10.11
CA ALA A 125 15.62 -2.85 11.55
C ALA A 125 14.91 -1.72 12.33
N VAL A 126 15.19 -0.46 11.98
CA VAL A 126 14.55 0.71 12.63
C VAL A 126 13.06 0.77 12.31
N ALA A 127 12.64 0.39 11.10
CA ALA A 127 11.22 0.34 10.73
C ALA A 127 10.43 -0.62 11.63
N ALA A 128 10.99 -1.76 11.98
CA ALA A 128 10.34 -2.72 12.88
C ALA A 128 10.10 -2.17 14.29
N GLU A 129 10.98 -1.28 14.78
CA GLU A 129 10.84 -0.64 16.08
C GLU A 129 9.64 0.32 16.16
N THR A 130 9.09 0.75 15.01
CA THR A 130 7.90 1.62 14.97
C THR A 130 6.60 0.87 15.19
N GLY A 131 6.63 -0.46 15.31
CA GLY A 131 5.45 -1.32 15.45
C GLY A 131 4.83 -1.76 14.11
N LEU A 132 5.51 -1.55 13.00
CA LEU A 132 5.11 -2.05 11.70
C LEU A 132 5.10 -3.58 11.66
N ALA A 133 4.13 -4.16 10.97
CA ALA A 133 4.04 -5.60 10.71
C ALA A 133 4.83 -6.04 9.47
N GLY A 134 5.28 -5.09 8.67
CA GLY A 134 6.06 -5.34 7.46
C GLY A 134 6.46 -4.06 6.74
N ALA A 135 7.28 -4.20 5.70
CA ALA A 135 7.68 -3.09 4.83
C ALA A 135 8.00 -3.60 3.41
N SER A 136 8.16 -2.67 2.47
CA SER A 136 8.70 -2.95 1.15
C SER A 136 10.12 -2.43 0.98
N ILE A 137 10.86 -3.07 0.07
CA ILE A 137 12.11 -2.59 -0.53
C ILE A 137 12.00 -2.74 -2.05
N GLU A 138 12.45 -1.75 -2.80
CA GLU A 138 12.40 -1.78 -4.27
C GLU A 138 13.79 -1.65 -4.90
N ASP A 139 13.87 -2.03 -6.19
CA ASP A 139 15.08 -1.98 -6.99
C ASP A 139 15.27 -0.67 -7.80
N ALA A 140 14.42 0.34 -7.60
CA ALA A 140 14.62 1.65 -8.19
C ALA A 140 15.79 2.38 -7.53
N THR A 141 16.65 3.02 -8.33
CA THR A 141 17.81 3.77 -7.83
C THR A 141 17.46 5.21 -7.42
N GLY A 142 16.43 5.78 -8.06
CA GLY A 142 16.13 7.21 -8.02
C GLY A 142 16.91 8.03 -9.06
N ASP A 143 17.88 7.44 -9.77
CA ASP A 143 18.61 8.08 -10.86
C ASP A 143 17.92 7.78 -12.21
N PRO A 144 17.43 8.80 -12.94
CA PRO A 144 16.83 8.60 -14.26
C PRO A 144 17.79 7.99 -15.30
N ALA A 145 19.09 8.18 -15.15
CA ALA A 145 20.10 7.65 -16.10
C ALA A 145 20.35 6.15 -15.87
N LYS A 146 20.15 5.66 -14.64
CA LYS A 146 20.23 4.25 -14.28
C LYS A 146 19.05 3.89 -13.38
N PRO A 147 17.83 3.78 -13.91
CA PRO A 147 16.61 3.78 -13.12
C PRO A 147 16.44 2.55 -12.20
N LEU A 148 17.13 1.45 -12.50
CA LEU A 148 17.11 0.22 -11.71
C LEU A 148 18.53 -0.19 -11.31
N TYR A 149 18.68 -0.77 -10.13
CA TYR A 149 19.89 -1.51 -9.78
C TYR A 149 20.06 -2.73 -10.67
N ASP A 150 21.31 -3.15 -10.88
CA ASP A 150 21.59 -4.44 -11.50
C ASP A 150 20.91 -5.56 -10.70
N ALA A 151 20.41 -6.58 -11.38
CA ALA A 151 19.54 -7.59 -10.75
C ALA A 151 20.21 -8.32 -9.58
N GLU A 152 21.50 -8.63 -9.71
CA GLU A 152 22.29 -9.26 -8.65
C GLU A 152 22.43 -8.34 -7.43
N PHE A 153 22.79 -7.08 -7.65
CA PHE A 153 22.91 -6.11 -6.57
C PHE A 153 21.55 -5.80 -5.90
N ALA A 154 20.46 -5.77 -6.67
CA ALA A 154 19.11 -5.64 -6.12
C ALA A 154 18.77 -6.85 -5.20
N ALA A 155 19.15 -8.07 -5.62
CA ALA A 155 18.95 -9.27 -4.80
C ALA A 155 19.81 -9.26 -3.52
N GLU A 156 21.05 -8.77 -3.58
CA GLU A 156 21.90 -8.58 -2.38
C GLU A 156 21.26 -7.60 -1.38
N ARG A 157 20.68 -6.51 -1.87
CA ARG A 157 19.95 -5.54 -1.04
C ARG A 157 18.73 -6.18 -0.37
N VAL A 158 17.96 -6.98 -1.12
CA VAL A 158 16.83 -7.74 -0.59
C VAL A 158 17.31 -8.74 0.46
N ALA A 159 18.37 -9.50 0.20
CA ALA A 159 18.94 -10.47 1.16
C ALA A 159 19.36 -9.80 2.49
N ALA A 160 20.00 -8.65 2.42
CA ALA A 160 20.38 -7.88 3.60
C ALA A 160 19.16 -7.37 4.39
N ALA A 161 18.12 -6.88 3.69
CA ALA A 161 16.85 -6.47 4.28
C ALA A 161 16.11 -7.66 4.93
N VAL A 162 16.09 -8.82 4.27
CA VAL A 162 15.55 -10.08 4.83
C VAL A 162 16.29 -10.47 6.10
N ALA A 163 17.63 -10.48 6.08
CA ALA A 163 18.42 -10.82 7.25
C ALA A 163 18.05 -9.91 8.44
N ALA A 164 17.95 -8.60 8.23
CA ALA A 164 17.49 -7.66 9.26
C ALA A 164 16.06 -7.98 9.75
N ALA A 165 15.12 -8.22 8.84
CA ALA A 165 13.74 -8.57 9.19
C ALA A 165 13.65 -9.84 10.05
N ARG A 166 14.55 -10.81 9.90
CA ARG A 166 14.58 -12.05 10.70
C ARG A 166 15.12 -11.85 12.10
N THR A 167 15.80 -10.74 12.39
CA THR A 167 16.34 -10.45 13.73
C THR A 167 15.37 -9.73 14.67
N VAL A 168 14.21 -9.27 14.18
CA VAL A 168 13.23 -8.46 14.95
C VAL A 168 12.44 -9.21 16.02
N GLY A 169 12.55 -10.55 16.08
CA GLY A 169 11.86 -11.36 17.10
C GLY A 169 10.38 -11.63 16.87
N PHE A 170 9.81 -11.18 15.73
CA PHE A 170 8.46 -11.50 15.28
C PHE A 170 8.42 -11.61 13.73
N PRO A 171 7.36 -12.19 13.11
CA PRO A 171 7.33 -12.44 11.67
C PRO A 171 7.10 -11.15 10.87
N PHE A 172 8.11 -10.28 10.81
CA PHE A 172 8.07 -9.07 10.00
C PHE A 172 8.04 -9.43 8.51
N VAL A 173 6.98 -9.02 7.80
CA VAL A 173 6.74 -9.37 6.39
C VAL A 173 7.49 -8.42 5.48
N LEU A 174 8.51 -8.91 4.78
CA LEU A 174 9.26 -8.12 3.80
C LEU A 174 8.73 -8.35 2.39
N THR A 175 8.32 -7.26 1.73
CA THR A 175 7.91 -7.24 0.33
C THR A 175 9.06 -6.76 -0.54
N ALA A 176 9.52 -7.57 -1.48
CA ALA A 176 10.49 -7.15 -2.49
C ALA A 176 9.78 -6.75 -3.78
N ARG A 177 10.13 -5.57 -4.30
CA ARG A 177 9.45 -4.92 -5.42
C ARG A 177 10.44 -4.64 -6.55
N THR A 178 10.07 -5.02 -7.79
CA THR A 178 10.78 -4.54 -8.99
C THR A 178 9.97 -3.47 -9.70
N GLU A 179 10.61 -2.34 -9.95
CA GLU A 179 10.01 -1.16 -10.58
C GLU A 179 10.09 -1.19 -12.11
N SER A 180 10.54 -2.30 -12.72
CA SER A 180 10.86 -2.41 -14.15
C SER A 180 9.83 -1.75 -15.07
N PHE A 181 8.55 -2.13 -14.96
CA PHE A 181 7.49 -1.55 -15.81
C PHE A 181 7.26 -0.05 -15.60
N LEU A 182 7.46 0.44 -14.37
CA LEU A 182 7.28 1.87 -14.06
C LEU A 182 8.49 2.70 -14.44
N ARG A 183 9.66 2.08 -14.60
CA ARG A 183 10.92 2.74 -14.93
C ARG A 183 11.33 2.57 -16.40
N GLY A 184 10.37 2.18 -17.26
CA GLY A 184 10.60 2.13 -18.71
C GLY A 184 11.28 0.85 -19.21
N ASN A 185 11.36 -0.19 -18.38
CA ASN A 185 11.80 -1.54 -18.79
C ASN A 185 10.60 -2.52 -18.74
N PRO A 186 9.76 -2.59 -19.79
CA PRO A 186 8.57 -3.42 -19.82
C PRO A 186 8.87 -4.87 -20.24
N ASP A 187 10.03 -5.41 -19.89
CA ASP A 187 10.42 -6.79 -20.15
C ASP A 187 9.89 -7.73 -19.05
N LEU A 188 8.83 -8.49 -19.36
CA LEU A 188 8.22 -9.43 -18.43
C LEU A 188 9.18 -10.56 -18.01
N ALA A 189 10.07 -10.99 -18.90
CA ALA A 189 11.05 -12.03 -18.58
C ALA A 189 12.09 -11.51 -17.57
N ASP A 190 12.52 -10.27 -17.70
CA ASP A 190 13.40 -9.62 -16.72
C ASP A 190 12.70 -9.44 -15.37
N VAL A 191 11.43 -9.01 -15.36
CA VAL A 191 10.62 -8.91 -14.14
C VAL A 191 10.55 -10.25 -13.41
N ILE A 192 10.24 -11.32 -14.12
CA ILE A 192 10.15 -12.68 -13.54
C ILE A 192 11.51 -13.10 -12.95
N ARG A 193 12.61 -12.91 -13.68
CA ARG A 193 13.95 -13.24 -13.18
C ARG A 193 14.30 -12.48 -11.91
N ARG A 194 14.01 -11.18 -11.84
CA ARG A 194 14.23 -10.34 -10.64
C ARG A 194 13.39 -10.85 -9.46
N LEU A 195 12.11 -11.12 -9.67
CA LEU A 195 11.23 -11.63 -8.62
C LEU A 195 11.69 -12.98 -8.10
N GLN A 196 12.14 -13.90 -8.99
CA GLN A 196 12.74 -15.17 -8.58
C GLN A 196 14.04 -14.99 -7.77
N SER A 197 14.88 -14.03 -8.13
CA SER A 197 16.07 -13.69 -7.36
C SER A 197 15.71 -13.12 -5.99
N PHE A 198 14.66 -12.29 -5.89
CA PHE A 198 14.16 -11.76 -4.62
C PHE A 198 13.53 -12.84 -3.74
N GLU A 199 12.83 -13.80 -4.36
CA GLU A 199 12.33 -14.98 -3.68
C GLU A 199 13.47 -15.83 -3.11
N ALA A 200 14.50 -16.10 -3.92
CA ALA A 200 15.69 -16.82 -3.49
C ALA A 200 16.46 -16.08 -2.38
N ALA A 201 16.44 -14.74 -2.39
CA ALA A 201 16.98 -13.89 -1.31
C ALA A 201 16.13 -13.94 -0.03
N GLY A 202 14.95 -14.57 -0.04
CA GLY A 202 14.12 -14.83 1.13
C GLY A 202 13.00 -13.83 1.38
N ALA A 203 12.62 -12.99 0.40
CA ALA A 203 11.46 -12.12 0.48
C ALA A 203 10.17 -12.91 0.79
N ASP A 204 9.29 -12.33 1.61
CA ASP A 204 8.02 -12.97 1.99
C ASP A 204 6.91 -12.73 0.95
N VAL A 205 6.94 -11.58 0.30
CA VAL A 205 5.98 -11.14 -0.71
C VAL A 205 6.72 -10.50 -1.87
N LEU A 206 6.24 -10.72 -3.07
CA LEU A 206 6.82 -10.19 -4.30
C LEU A 206 5.88 -9.20 -4.96
N MET A 207 6.42 -8.16 -5.61
CA MET A 207 5.62 -7.11 -6.21
C MET A 207 6.26 -6.59 -7.50
N ALA A 208 5.47 -6.49 -8.56
CA ALA A 208 5.85 -5.86 -9.82
C ALA A 208 4.71 -4.92 -10.26
N PRO A 209 4.74 -3.63 -9.88
CA PRO A 209 3.72 -2.69 -10.30
C PRO A 209 3.80 -2.39 -11.81
N GLY A 210 2.64 -2.11 -12.40
CA GLY A 210 2.58 -1.71 -13.81
C GLY A 210 2.38 -2.83 -14.80
N LEU A 211 2.20 -4.09 -14.37
CA LEU A 211 1.86 -5.20 -15.26
C LEU A 211 0.70 -4.80 -16.20
N PRO A 212 0.79 -5.10 -17.51
CA PRO A 212 -0.13 -4.53 -18.50
C PRO A 212 -1.53 -5.14 -18.46
N ASP A 213 -1.63 -6.44 -18.19
CA ASP A 213 -2.86 -7.21 -18.29
C ASP A 213 -2.86 -8.43 -17.33
N LEU A 214 -3.97 -9.18 -17.30
CA LEU A 214 -4.12 -10.36 -16.45
C LEU A 214 -3.24 -11.54 -16.89
N ASP A 215 -2.83 -11.61 -18.14
CA ASP A 215 -1.95 -12.69 -18.60
C ASP A 215 -0.54 -12.49 -18.06
N ALA A 216 -0.05 -11.25 -18.04
CA ALA A 216 1.21 -10.91 -17.39
C ALA A 216 1.14 -11.16 -15.87
N VAL A 217 0.00 -10.85 -15.22
CA VAL A 217 -0.21 -11.16 -13.79
C VAL A 217 -0.17 -12.66 -13.54
N ARG A 218 -0.86 -13.48 -14.34
CA ARG A 218 -0.83 -14.95 -14.25
C ARG A 218 0.58 -15.51 -14.46
N ALA A 219 1.30 -14.96 -15.45
CA ALA A 219 2.68 -15.39 -15.74
C ALA A 219 3.60 -15.13 -14.54
N VAL A 220 3.51 -13.96 -13.92
CA VAL A 220 4.27 -13.62 -12.70
C VAL A 220 3.87 -14.54 -11.55
N CYS A 221 2.56 -14.69 -11.25
CA CYS A 221 2.09 -15.54 -10.15
C CYS A 221 2.46 -17.03 -10.36
N GLY A 222 2.47 -17.50 -11.61
CA GLY A 222 2.86 -18.88 -11.94
C GLY A 222 4.37 -19.15 -11.91
N ALA A 223 5.19 -18.11 -11.97
CA ALA A 223 6.65 -18.22 -12.02
C ALA A 223 7.33 -18.19 -10.64
N VAL A 224 6.60 -17.87 -9.56
CA VAL A 224 7.09 -17.76 -8.19
C VAL A 224 6.20 -18.54 -7.22
N THR A 225 6.75 -18.89 -6.05
CA THR A 225 5.97 -19.61 -5.02
C THR A 225 5.50 -18.69 -3.89
N LYS A 226 6.13 -17.52 -3.75
CA LYS A 226 5.76 -16.52 -2.73
C LYS A 226 4.50 -15.76 -3.13
N PRO A 227 3.72 -15.28 -2.15
CA PRO A 227 2.58 -14.40 -2.40
C PRO A 227 2.97 -13.21 -3.29
N VAL A 228 2.13 -12.91 -4.29
CA VAL A 228 2.30 -11.75 -5.16
C VAL A 228 1.35 -10.64 -4.72
N ASN A 229 1.86 -9.41 -4.60
CA ASN A 229 1.09 -8.19 -4.45
C ASN A 229 0.87 -7.53 -5.81
N PHE A 230 -0.40 -7.30 -6.16
CA PHE A 230 -0.77 -6.45 -7.30
C PHE A 230 -1.06 -5.02 -6.83
N MET A 231 -0.57 -4.01 -7.54
CA MET A 231 -0.84 -2.61 -7.25
C MET A 231 -2.00 -2.07 -8.11
N ALA A 232 -3.16 -1.89 -7.51
CA ALA A 232 -4.35 -1.30 -8.14
C ALA A 232 -4.33 0.22 -7.95
N GLY A 233 -3.57 0.94 -8.77
CA GLY A 233 -3.43 2.41 -8.64
C GLY A 233 -3.19 3.13 -9.95
N ILE A 234 -3.10 2.40 -11.06
CA ILE A 234 -2.78 2.93 -12.38
C ILE A 234 -4.05 2.99 -13.22
N ARG A 235 -4.34 4.17 -13.79
CA ARG A 235 -5.50 4.38 -14.66
C ARG A 235 -5.43 3.44 -15.88
N GLY A 236 -6.54 2.81 -16.24
CA GLY A 236 -6.64 1.89 -17.37
C GLY A 236 -6.07 0.48 -17.12
N LYS A 237 -5.52 0.23 -15.93
CA LYS A 237 -5.05 -1.09 -15.48
C LYS A 237 -5.82 -1.49 -14.22
N SER A 238 -7.14 -1.57 -14.32
CA SER A 238 -8.04 -1.94 -13.23
C SER A 238 -8.63 -3.31 -13.50
N PHE A 239 -8.46 -4.19 -12.52
CA PHE A 239 -9.07 -5.51 -12.50
C PHE A 239 -9.85 -5.66 -11.20
N THR A 240 -10.87 -6.48 -11.20
CA THR A 240 -11.63 -6.79 -9.99
C THR A 240 -10.80 -7.64 -9.03
N VAL A 241 -11.18 -7.61 -7.75
CA VAL A 241 -10.56 -8.48 -6.72
C VAL A 241 -10.67 -9.96 -7.12
N ASN A 242 -11.80 -10.38 -7.71
CA ASN A 242 -11.99 -11.76 -8.14
C ASN A 242 -11.05 -12.13 -9.30
N GLU A 243 -10.95 -11.31 -10.34
CA GLU A 243 -10.03 -11.55 -11.46
C GLU A 243 -8.57 -11.65 -11.00
N LEU A 244 -8.16 -10.80 -10.06
CA LEU A 244 -6.82 -10.85 -9.48
C LEU A 244 -6.61 -12.10 -8.61
N THR A 245 -7.62 -12.50 -7.83
CA THR A 245 -7.59 -13.75 -7.05
C THR A 245 -7.44 -14.96 -7.96
N ASP A 246 -8.22 -15.01 -9.04
CA ASP A 246 -8.20 -16.09 -10.02
C ASP A 246 -6.88 -16.11 -10.83
N ALA A 247 -6.22 -14.98 -10.96
CA ALA A 247 -4.88 -14.86 -11.55
C ALA A 247 -3.74 -15.26 -10.58
N GLY A 248 -4.03 -15.59 -9.31
CA GLY A 248 -3.05 -16.06 -8.32
C GLY A 248 -2.51 -14.98 -7.39
N VAL A 249 -2.98 -13.73 -7.50
CA VAL A 249 -2.61 -12.64 -6.59
C VAL A 249 -3.08 -12.95 -5.17
N LYS A 250 -2.28 -12.60 -4.16
CA LYS A 250 -2.63 -12.77 -2.74
C LYS A 250 -2.89 -11.45 -2.02
N ARG A 251 -2.23 -10.38 -2.41
CA ARG A 251 -2.42 -9.05 -1.84
C ARG A 251 -2.68 -8.04 -2.94
N ILE A 252 -3.60 -7.12 -2.71
CA ILE A 252 -3.92 -6.02 -3.63
C ILE A 252 -3.72 -4.72 -2.87
N SER A 253 -2.71 -3.93 -3.25
CA SER A 253 -2.44 -2.61 -2.68
C SER A 253 -3.03 -1.50 -3.57
N LEU A 254 -3.40 -0.38 -2.96
CA LEU A 254 -4.09 0.72 -3.64
C LEU A 254 -3.15 1.91 -3.94
N ALA A 255 -1.91 1.85 -3.50
CA ALA A 255 -0.90 2.91 -3.69
C ALA A 255 -1.46 4.31 -3.30
N THR A 256 -1.21 5.33 -4.12
CA THR A 256 -1.72 6.70 -3.92
C THR A 256 -3.17 6.90 -4.36
N SER A 257 -3.88 5.85 -4.83
CA SER A 257 -5.18 6.04 -5.51
C SER A 257 -6.26 6.65 -4.61
N LEU A 258 -6.37 6.21 -3.36
CA LEU A 258 -7.34 6.75 -2.41
C LEU A 258 -7.01 8.20 -2.03
N PHE A 259 -5.73 8.51 -1.78
CA PHE A 259 -5.28 9.89 -1.56
C PHE A 259 -5.62 10.77 -2.76
N ARG A 260 -5.31 10.33 -3.98
CA ARG A 260 -5.64 11.08 -5.21
C ARG A 260 -7.14 11.25 -5.40
N ALA A 261 -7.96 10.27 -5.04
CA ALA A 261 -9.41 10.39 -5.08
C ALA A 261 -9.90 11.46 -4.08
N ALA A 262 -9.37 11.48 -2.85
CA ALA A 262 -9.67 12.51 -1.86
C ALA A 262 -9.25 13.90 -2.35
N MET A 263 -8.04 14.05 -2.88
CA MET A 263 -7.55 15.33 -3.42
C MET A 263 -8.31 15.78 -4.67
N THR A 264 -8.81 14.85 -5.48
CA THR A 264 -9.68 15.18 -6.61
C THR A 264 -11.01 15.78 -6.12
N SER A 265 -11.58 15.25 -5.04
CA SER A 265 -12.79 15.81 -4.44
C SER A 265 -12.54 17.20 -3.83
N VAL A 266 -11.41 17.39 -3.15
CA VAL A 266 -10.99 18.70 -2.64
C VAL A 266 -10.83 19.71 -3.79
N LEU A 267 -10.16 19.31 -4.87
CA LEU A 267 -9.97 20.17 -6.05
C LEU A 267 -11.31 20.59 -6.66
N ALA A 268 -12.25 19.65 -6.82
CA ALA A 268 -13.57 19.93 -7.37
C ALA A 268 -14.36 20.90 -6.48
N ALA A 269 -14.41 20.66 -5.16
CA ALA A 269 -15.10 21.50 -4.19
C ALA A 269 -14.49 22.91 -4.14
N ALA A 270 -13.17 23.02 -4.05
CA ALA A 270 -12.48 24.32 -4.02
C ALA A 270 -12.67 25.12 -5.31
N THR A 271 -12.71 24.44 -6.46
CA THR A 271 -12.97 25.06 -7.77
C THR A 271 -14.41 25.59 -7.83
N GLU A 272 -15.40 24.83 -7.33
CA GLU A 272 -16.79 25.30 -7.24
C GLU A 272 -16.90 26.59 -6.43
N VAL A 273 -16.30 26.61 -5.25
CA VAL A 273 -16.32 27.80 -4.37
C VAL A 273 -15.66 29.01 -5.05
N ARG A 274 -14.47 28.81 -5.62
CA ARG A 274 -13.71 29.90 -6.26
C ARG A 274 -14.42 30.48 -7.48
N ASP A 275 -14.99 29.62 -8.34
CA ASP A 275 -15.47 30.04 -9.66
C ASP A 275 -16.96 30.40 -9.68
N ARG A 276 -17.75 29.81 -8.76
CA ARG A 276 -19.21 29.95 -8.73
C ARG A 276 -19.72 30.60 -7.44
N GLY A 277 -18.94 30.59 -6.36
CA GLY A 277 -19.38 31.04 -5.03
C GLY A 277 -20.50 30.16 -4.44
N THR A 278 -20.59 28.90 -4.85
CA THR A 278 -21.59 27.94 -4.35
C THR A 278 -20.94 26.84 -3.50
N PHE A 279 -21.75 26.11 -2.75
CA PHE A 279 -21.32 25.11 -1.77
C PHE A 279 -22.08 23.79 -1.96
N THR A 280 -22.47 23.45 -3.18
CA THR A 280 -23.32 22.27 -3.46
C THR A 280 -22.58 20.96 -3.18
N TYR A 281 -21.24 20.97 -3.13
CA TYR A 281 -20.44 19.81 -2.74
C TYR A 281 -20.78 19.29 -1.33
N LEU A 282 -21.34 20.15 -0.44
CA LEU A 282 -21.73 19.75 0.92
C LEU A 282 -22.83 18.67 0.92
N ASP A 283 -23.67 18.61 -0.11
CA ASP A 283 -24.74 17.60 -0.24
C ASP A 283 -24.19 16.17 -0.37
N HIS A 284 -22.89 16.03 -0.68
CA HIS A 284 -22.21 14.76 -0.90
C HIS A 284 -21.09 14.47 0.11
N THR A 285 -20.94 15.31 1.13
CA THR A 285 -19.90 15.12 2.16
C THR A 285 -20.42 14.25 3.30
N ILE A 286 -19.48 13.55 3.96
CA ILE A 286 -19.79 12.79 5.18
C ILE A 286 -20.25 13.77 6.26
N PRO A 287 -21.44 13.60 6.89
CA PRO A 287 -21.88 14.43 8.01
C PRO A 287 -20.92 14.36 9.20
N THR A 288 -20.72 15.48 9.89
CA THR A 288 -19.81 15.58 11.04
C THR A 288 -20.04 14.48 12.10
N PRO A 289 -21.28 14.10 12.49
CA PRO A 289 -21.49 13.03 13.46
C PRO A 289 -21.00 11.66 12.96
N GLU A 290 -21.09 11.40 11.65
CA GLU A 290 -20.59 10.17 11.05
C GLU A 290 -19.07 10.15 10.99
N TRP A 291 -18.45 11.24 10.57
CA TRP A 291 -17.01 11.42 10.63
C TRP A 291 -16.47 11.19 12.05
N ASN A 292 -17.11 11.80 13.05
CA ASN A 292 -16.70 11.66 14.45
C ASN A 292 -16.78 10.20 14.94
N ARG A 293 -17.72 9.40 14.44
CA ARG A 293 -17.77 7.95 14.76
C ARG A 293 -16.53 7.20 14.28
N PHE A 294 -16.04 7.48 13.09
CA PHE A 294 -14.79 6.89 12.62
C PHE A 294 -13.59 7.34 13.48
N MET A 295 -13.58 8.59 13.93
CA MET A 295 -12.47 9.14 14.71
C MET A 295 -12.47 8.67 16.16
N ALA A 296 -13.63 8.36 16.73
CA ALA A 296 -13.74 7.87 18.11
C ALA A 296 -13.23 6.43 18.28
N GLY A 297 -13.12 5.65 17.19
CA GLY A 297 -12.59 4.29 17.15
C GLY A 297 -13.63 3.25 17.22
#